data_f6a31710037d1272b2ee7ab9a86ef58e
#
_entry.id   f6a31710037d1272b2ee7ab9a86ef58e
#
_cell.length_a   1.000
_cell.length_b   1.000
_cell.length_c   1.000
_cell.angle_alpha   90.00
_cell.angle_beta   90.00
_cell.angle_gamma   90.00
#
_symmetry.space_group_name_H-M   'P 1'
#
loop_
_entity.id
_entity.type
_entity.pdbx_description
1 polymer ?
#
loop_
_entity_poly.entity_id
_entity_poly.type
_entity_poly.pdbx_seq_one_letter_code
_entity_poly.pdbx_strand_id
1 'polypeptide(L)'
;SGAFTPTEAAAVAALHALVLAGVVYRALSWRTLYAVLLDSTRSSAVITLIIAGAFMLNFAFTSEGVPQALALWVDSKDLSQLQFLLLVNAVFLVLGCFLDVSVMLLVFVPMLLPSAKLLGIDLVHFGVVVVINMMIGLVTPPFGMLLFVTNALTGIPIRDMLEVRNRMKAKE
;
A
#
# COMPACT_ATOMS: atom_id res chain seq x y z
N SER A 1 20.43 2.22 8.89
CA SER A 1 21.29 1.48 9.84
C SER A 1 20.62 0.20 10.38
N GLY A 2 19.31 -0.04 10.13
CA GLY A 2 18.61 -1.23 10.62
C GLY A 2 18.37 -1.28 12.15
N ALA A 3 18.65 -0.20 12.86
CA ALA A 3 18.51 -0.15 14.31
C ALA A 3 17.06 -0.03 14.80
N PHE A 4 16.15 0.45 13.94
CA PHE A 4 14.73 0.64 14.26
C PHE A 4 13.86 0.13 13.11
N THR A 5 12.73 -0.47 13.46
CA THR A 5 11.69 -0.78 12.51
C THR A 5 10.95 0.51 12.07
N PRO A 6 10.30 0.54 10.88
CA PRO A 6 9.52 1.69 10.46
C PRO A 6 8.44 2.10 11.48
N THR A 7 7.83 1.13 12.17
CA THR A 7 6.80 1.36 13.18
C THR A 7 7.38 2.03 14.42
N GLU A 8 8.55 1.59 14.89
CA GLU A 8 9.25 2.21 16.01
C GLU A 8 9.70 3.63 15.66
N ALA A 9 10.22 3.84 14.45
CA ALA A 9 10.60 5.17 13.98
C ALA A 9 9.39 6.11 13.93
N ALA A 10 8.24 5.65 13.48
CA ALA A 10 7.00 6.43 13.47
C ALA A 10 6.52 6.78 14.89
N ALA A 11 6.61 5.84 15.84
CA ALA A 11 6.24 6.08 17.24
C ALA A 11 7.16 7.13 17.89
N VAL A 12 8.47 7.05 17.65
CA VAL A 12 9.47 8.04 18.14
C VAL A 12 9.21 9.41 17.52
N ALA A 13 8.91 9.46 16.21
CA ALA A 13 8.60 10.72 15.53
C ALA A 13 7.31 11.37 16.08
N ALA A 14 6.28 10.58 16.35
CA ALA A 14 5.05 11.05 16.96
C ALA A 14 5.27 11.59 18.38
N LEU A 15 6.04 10.86 19.20
CA LEU A 15 6.43 11.31 20.55
C LEU A 15 7.23 12.60 20.50
N HIS A 16 8.21 12.69 19.59
CA HIS A 16 9.03 13.89 19.42
C HIS A 16 8.17 15.11 19.00
N ALA A 17 7.26 14.93 18.05
CA ALA A 17 6.33 15.96 17.62
C ALA A 17 5.43 16.44 18.79
N LEU A 18 4.96 15.52 19.62
CA LEU A 18 4.13 15.80 20.79
C LEU A 18 4.92 16.61 21.85
N VAL A 19 6.17 16.24 22.11
CA VAL A 19 7.07 16.98 23.03
C VAL A 19 7.35 18.38 22.49
N LEU A 20 7.67 18.52 21.21
CA LEU A 20 7.90 19.83 20.59
C LEU A 20 6.65 20.70 20.67
N ALA A 21 5.48 20.20 20.31
CA ALA A 21 4.24 20.94 20.35
C ALA A 21 3.82 21.34 21.76
N GLY A 22 4.03 20.47 22.75
CA GLY A 22 3.65 20.70 24.14
C GLY A 22 4.63 21.56 24.92
N VAL A 23 5.92 21.29 24.81
CA VAL A 23 6.97 21.90 25.66
C VAL A 23 7.60 23.11 24.98
N VAL A 24 8.04 22.96 23.72
CA VAL A 24 8.80 24.00 23.02
C VAL A 24 7.85 25.09 22.48
N TYR A 25 6.85 24.68 21.72
CA TYR A 25 5.92 25.63 21.09
C TYR A 25 4.76 26.02 22.01
N ARG A 26 4.50 25.27 23.08
CA ARG A 26 3.38 25.47 24.01
C ARG A 26 2.03 25.66 23.31
N ALA A 27 1.89 25.03 22.14
CA ALA A 27 0.70 25.09 21.29
C ALA A 27 -0.34 24.01 21.62
N LEU A 28 -0.01 23.07 22.52
CA LEU A 28 -0.85 21.94 22.85
C LEU A 28 -1.77 22.28 24.03
N SER A 29 -3.04 22.52 23.75
CA SER A 29 -4.08 22.59 24.77
C SER A 29 -4.68 21.19 25.00
N TRP A 30 -5.28 20.94 26.16
CA TRP A 30 -5.99 19.69 26.46
C TRP A 30 -7.07 19.37 25.41
N ARG A 31 -7.72 20.39 24.88
CA ARG A 31 -8.75 20.26 23.84
C ARG A 31 -8.14 19.82 22.50
N THR A 32 -7.01 20.41 22.15
CA THR A 32 -6.26 20.05 20.92
C THR A 32 -5.71 18.64 21.02
N LEU A 33 -5.12 18.28 22.17
CA LEU A 33 -4.61 16.93 22.41
C LEU A 33 -5.71 15.88 22.27
N TYR A 34 -6.86 16.12 22.90
CA TYR A 34 -8.01 15.21 22.80
C TYR A 34 -8.52 15.08 21.36
N ALA A 35 -8.61 16.16 20.61
CA ALA A 35 -9.02 16.13 19.22
C ALA A 35 -8.05 15.31 18.35
N VAL A 36 -6.74 15.53 18.51
CA VAL A 36 -5.70 14.77 17.78
C VAL A 36 -5.75 13.28 18.12
N LEU A 37 -5.90 12.95 19.40
CA LEU A 37 -6.02 11.53 19.82
C LEU A 37 -7.29 10.89 19.27
N LEU A 38 -8.40 11.60 19.25
CA LEU A 38 -9.65 11.10 18.69
C LEU A 38 -9.53 10.84 17.18
N ASP A 39 -8.94 11.76 16.43
CA ASP A 39 -8.72 11.59 14.99
C ASP A 39 -7.74 10.45 14.68
N SER A 40 -6.67 10.33 15.46
CA SER A 40 -5.73 9.21 15.36
C SER A 40 -6.42 7.87 15.65
N THR A 41 -7.26 7.80 16.68
CA THR A 41 -8.02 6.60 17.02
C THR A 41 -9.01 6.23 15.93
N ARG A 42 -9.71 7.20 15.35
CA ARG A 42 -10.63 6.97 14.23
C ARG A 42 -9.89 6.40 13.02
N SER A 43 -8.75 6.99 12.66
CA SER A 43 -7.93 6.53 11.54
C SER A 43 -7.43 5.10 11.78
N SER A 44 -6.94 4.81 12.98
CA SER A 44 -6.50 3.47 13.37
C SER A 44 -7.65 2.45 13.34
N ALA A 45 -8.85 2.83 13.79
CA ALA A 45 -10.03 1.97 13.77
C ALA A 45 -10.44 1.61 12.34
N VAL A 46 -10.43 2.57 11.42
CA VAL A 46 -10.74 2.32 10.00
C VAL A 46 -9.73 1.35 9.38
N ILE A 47 -8.43 1.57 9.61
CA ILE A 47 -7.37 0.68 9.10
C ILE A 47 -7.53 -0.72 9.68
N THR A 48 -7.78 -0.84 10.98
CA THR A 48 -8.02 -2.14 11.63
C THR A 48 -9.22 -2.88 11.05
N LEU A 49 -10.30 -2.16 10.74
CA LEU A 49 -11.48 -2.75 10.10
C LEU A 49 -11.19 -3.26 8.69
N ILE A 50 -10.43 -2.51 7.90
CA ILE A 50 -9.98 -2.93 6.56
C ILE A 50 -9.13 -4.20 6.67
N ILE A 51 -8.18 -4.25 7.60
CA ILE A 51 -7.33 -5.43 7.85
C ILE A 51 -8.19 -6.64 8.26
N ALA A 52 -9.14 -6.47 9.16
CA ALA A 52 -10.04 -7.54 9.58
C ALA A 52 -10.87 -8.09 8.40
N GLY A 53 -11.41 -7.20 7.55
CA GLY A 53 -12.11 -7.59 6.32
C GLY A 53 -11.21 -8.34 5.34
N ALA A 54 -9.95 -7.88 5.17
CA ALA A 54 -8.97 -8.56 4.32
C ALA A 54 -8.64 -9.97 4.82
N PHE A 55 -8.49 -10.17 6.12
CA PHE A 55 -8.28 -11.51 6.70
C PHE A 55 -9.49 -12.44 6.50
N MET A 56 -10.73 -11.91 6.63
CA MET A 56 -11.93 -12.69 6.35
C MET A 56 -11.97 -13.13 4.88
N LEU A 57 -11.67 -12.24 3.94
CA LEU A 57 -11.59 -12.56 2.51
C LEU A 57 -10.50 -13.60 2.23
N ASN A 58 -9.30 -13.41 2.81
CA ASN A 58 -8.21 -14.38 2.65
C ASN A 58 -8.60 -15.76 3.17
N PHE A 59 -9.24 -15.83 4.33
CA PHE A 59 -9.76 -17.09 4.87
C PHE A 59 -10.78 -17.75 3.92
N ALA A 60 -11.75 -16.98 3.41
CA ALA A 60 -12.74 -17.48 2.47
C ALA A 60 -12.09 -18.03 1.18
N PHE A 61 -11.18 -17.28 0.55
CA PHE A 61 -10.48 -17.73 -0.64
C PHE A 61 -9.61 -18.97 -0.41
N THR A 62 -8.96 -19.04 0.75
CA THR A 62 -8.13 -20.20 1.10
C THR A 62 -9.00 -21.43 1.37
N SER A 63 -10.15 -21.27 2.01
CA SER A 63 -11.11 -22.36 2.28
C SER A 63 -11.72 -22.92 0.99
N GLU A 64 -11.96 -22.07 -0.01
CA GLU A 64 -12.45 -22.47 -1.33
C GLU A 64 -11.34 -23.01 -2.25
N GLY A 65 -10.10 -23.08 -1.80
CA GLY A 65 -8.97 -23.60 -2.57
C GLY A 65 -8.54 -22.72 -3.75
N VAL A 66 -8.88 -21.43 -3.74
CA VAL A 66 -8.55 -20.50 -4.83
C VAL A 66 -7.04 -20.41 -5.09
N PRO A 67 -6.15 -20.34 -4.07
CA PRO A 67 -4.70 -20.32 -4.31
C PRO A 67 -4.19 -21.57 -5.04
N GLN A 68 -4.74 -22.74 -4.71
CA GLN A 68 -4.41 -24.02 -5.34
C GLN A 68 -4.91 -24.09 -6.78
N ALA A 69 -6.15 -23.64 -7.01
CA ALA A 69 -6.72 -23.57 -8.36
C ALA A 69 -5.91 -22.63 -9.27
N LEU A 70 -5.45 -21.49 -8.76
CA LEU A 70 -4.56 -20.59 -9.49
C LEU A 70 -3.21 -21.25 -9.81
N ALA A 71 -2.61 -21.98 -8.86
CA ALA A 71 -1.36 -22.68 -9.10
C ALA A 71 -1.50 -23.75 -10.19
N LEU A 72 -2.57 -24.55 -10.16
CA LEU A 72 -2.89 -25.54 -11.20
C LEU A 72 -3.15 -24.88 -12.57
N TRP A 73 -3.81 -23.74 -12.60
CA TRP A 73 -4.02 -23.00 -13.84
C TRP A 73 -2.71 -22.48 -14.42
N VAL A 74 -1.81 -21.93 -13.59
CA VAL A 74 -0.46 -21.49 -14.01
C VAL A 74 0.34 -22.65 -14.56
N ASP A 75 0.32 -23.80 -13.90
CA ASP A 75 0.98 -25.04 -14.33
C ASP A 75 0.44 -25.52 -15.67
N SER A 76 -0.90 -25.54 -15.83
CA SER A 76 -1.55 -25.98 -17.07
C SER A 76 -1.24 -25.12 -18.30
N LYS A 77 -0.72 -23.93 -18.10
CA LYS A 77 -0.34 -22.98 -19.15
C LYS A 77 1.16 -22.99 -19.45
N ASP A 78 1.95 -23.82 -18.77
CA ASP A 78 3.41 -23.89 -18.90
C ASP A 78 4.06 -22.49 -18.86
N LEU A 79 3.58 -21.63 -17.96
CA LEU A 79 4.08 -20.27 -17.85
C LEU A 79 5.52 -20.28 -17.35
N SER A 80 6.40 -19.57 -18.04
CA SER A 80 7.74 -19.31 -17.52
C SER A 80 7.70 -18.32 -16.35
N GLN A 81 8.75 -18.31 -15.52
CA GLN A 81 8.91 -17.36 -14.40
C GLN A 81 8.68 -15.91 -14.85
N LEU A 82 9.27 -15.53 -15.99
CA LEU A 82 9.16 -14.18 -16.54
C LEU A 82 7.72 -13.86 -16.98
N GLN A 83 7.04 -14.78 -17.65
CA GLN A 83 5.65 -14.59 -18.07
C GLN A 83 4.70 -14.42 -16.88
N PHE A 84 4.90 -15.25 -15.84
CA PHE A 84 4.12 -15.13 -14.60
C PHE A 84 4.36 -13.78 -13.91
N LEU A 85 5.63 -13.36 -13.76
CA LEU A 85 5.95 -12.06 -13.17
C LEU A 85 5.38 -10.90 -13.98
N LEU A 86 5.42 -10.94 -15.30
CA LEU A 86 4.81 -9.92 -16.16
C LEU A 86 3.28 -9.89 -16.02
N LEU A 87 2.65 -11.06 -15.94
CA LEU A 87 1.19 -11.16 -15.69
C LEU A 87 0.84 -10.54 -14.33
N VAL A 88 1.56 -10.90 -13.27
CA VAL A 88 1.38 -10.33 -11.94
C VAL A 88 1.58 -8.82 -11.96
N ASN A 89 2.65 -8.33 -12.63
CA ASN A 89 2.88 -6.90 -12.78
C ASN A 89 1.68 -6.19 -13.44
N ALA A 90 1.18 -6.72 -14.54
CA ALA A 90 0.05 -6.12 -15.25
C ALA A 90 -1.22 -6.09 -14.37
N VAL A 91 -1.53 -7.19 -13.70
CA VAL A 91 -2.70 -7.31 -12.82
C VAL A 91 -2.57 -6.36 -11.62
N PHE A 92 -1.40 -6.33 -10.96
CA PHE A 92 -1.18 -5.48 -9.79
C PHE A 92 -1.14 -3.98 -10.13
N LEU A 93 -0.64 -3.61 -11.30
CA LEU A 93 -0.73 -2.21 -11.77
C LEU A 93 -2.18 -1.78 -11.95
N VAL A 94 -3.00 -2.62 -12.58
CA VAL A 94 -4.44 -2.31 -12.76
C VAL A 94 -5.17 -2.28 -11.42
N LEU A 95 -5.01 -3.32 -10.59
CA LEU A 95 -5.66 -3.39 -9.28
C LEU A 95 -5.17 -2.30 -8.33
N GLY A 96 -3.87 -1.97 -8.34
CA GLY A 96 -3.28 -0.93 -7.51
C GLY A 96 -3.79 0.48 -7.80
N CYS A 97 -4.37 0.71 -8.99
CA CYS A 97 -5.09 1.96 -9.28
C CYS A 97 -6.42 2.08 -8.52
N PHE A 98 -7.03 0.96 -8.11
CA PHE A 98 -8.39 0.90 -7.53
C PHE A 98 -8.41 0.44 -6.08
N LEU A 99 -7.49 -0.43 -5.68
CA LEU A 99 -7.48 -1.08 -4.38
C LEU A 99 -6.41 -0.47 -3.47
N ASP A 100 -6.69 -0.52 -2.17
CA ASP A 100 -5.73 -0.17 -1.14
C ASP A 100 -4.58 -1.20 -1.05
N VAL A 101 -3.38 -0.70 -0.76
CA VAL A 101 -2.16 -1.53 -0.65
C VAL A 101 -2.31 -2.61 0.42
N SER A 102 -2.98 -2.30 1.54
CA SER A 102 -3.18 -3.27 2.63
C SER A 102 -4.02 -4.47 2.17
N VAL A 103 -5.09 -4.22 1.41
CA VAL A 103 -5.94 -5.27 0.82
C VAL A 103 -5.14 -6.11 -0.16
N MET A 104 -4.37 -5.47 -1.03
CA MET A 104 -3.55 -6.19 -2.02
C MET A 104 -2.51 -7.09 -1.34
N LEU A 105 -1.80 -6.60 -0.32
CA LEU A 105 -0.80 -7.38 0.42
C LEU A 105 -1.42 -8.55 1.19
N LEU A 106 -2.55 -8.33 1.84
CA LEU A 106 -3.14 -9.32 2.73
C LEU A 106 -4.00 -10.37 2.02
N VAL A 107 -4.56 -10.04 0.86
CA VAL A 107 -5.44 -10.94 0.11
C VAL A 107 -4.74 -11.52 -1.11
N PHE A 108 -4.25 -10.66 -2.02
CA PHE A 108 -3.75 -11.12 -3.32
C PHE A 108 -2.37 -11.75 -3.26
N VAL A 109 -1.47 -11.24 -2.41
CA VAL A 109 -0.12 -11.82 -2.30
C VAL A 109 -0.17 -13.27 -1.80
N PRO A 110 -0.87 -13.61 -0.69
CA PRO A 110 -0.99 -15.00 -0.26
C PRO A 110 -1.60 -15.94 -1.29
N MET A 111 -2.55 -15.44 -2.11
CA MET A 111 -3.17 -16.23 -3.18
C MET A 111 -2.17 -16.62 -4.29
N LEU A 112 -1.18 -15.77 -4.56
CA LEU A 112 -0.18 -15.98 -5.62
C LEU A 112 1.07 -16.73 -5.14
N LEU A 113 1.29 -16.82 -3.82
CA LEU A 113 2.47 -17.50 -3.25
C LEU A 113 2.62 -18.97 -3.69
N PRO A 114 1.57 -19.80 -3.74
CA PRO A 114 1.69 -21.17 -4.22
C PRO A 114 2.18 -21.25 -5.68
N SER A 115 1.64 -20.38 -6.54
CA SER A 115 2.05 -20.29 -7.96
C SER A 115 3.51 -19.84 -8.11
N ALA A 116 3.94 -18.83 -7.34
CA ALA A 116 5.31 -18.35 -7.34
C ALA A 116 6.31 -19.45 -6.88
N LYS A 117 5.93 -20.20 -5.84
CA LYS A 117 6.73 -21.35 -5.35
C LYS A 117 6.83 -22.48 -6.37
N LEU A 118 5.70 -22.81 -7.02
CA LEU A 118 5.64 -23.86 -8.02
C LEU A 118 6.58 -23.56 -9.21
N LEU A 119 6.64 -22.29 -9.61
CA LEU A 119 7.55 -21.83 -10.66
C LEU A 119 9.01 -21.65 -10.19
N GLY A 120 9.33 -21.91 -8.91
CA GLY A 120 10.69 -21.74 -8.37
C GLY A 120 11.14 -20.29 -8.27
N ILE A 121 10.20 -19.33 -8.21
CA ILE A 121 10.53 -17.90 -8.06
C ILE A 121 10.97 -17.64 -6.61
N ASP A 122 12.09 -16.95 -6.44
CA ASP A 122 12.54 -16.49 -5.13
C ASP A 122 11.48 -15.54 -4.50
N LEU A 123 11.07 -15.84 -3.26
CA LEU A 123 9.98 -15.10 -2.60
C LEU A 123 10.35 -13.67 -2.24
N VAL A 124 11.64 -13.39 -2.02
CA VAL A 124 12.12 -12.02 -1.76
C VAL A 124 12.03 -11.22 -3.05
N HIS A 125 12.49 -11.80 -4.17
CA HIS A 125 12.34 -11.18 -5.49
C HIS A 125 10.88 -10.91 -5.83
N PHE A 126 10.00 -11.89 -5.63
CA PHE A 126 8.56 -11.73 -5.83
C PHE A 126 7.98 -10.60 -4.96
N GLY A 127 8.36 -10.56 -3.67
CA GLY A 127 7.93 -9.51 -2.76
C GLY A 127 8.35 -8.11 -3.21
N VAL A 128 9.61 -7.94 -3.66
CA VAL A 128 10.11 -6.67 -4.18
C VAL A 128 9.32 -6.23 -5.41
N VAL A 129 9.09 -7.14 -6.37
CA VAL A 129 8.29 -6.85 -7.57
C VAL A 129 6.89 -6.37 -7.20
N VAL A 130 6.22 -7.05 -6.27
CA VAL A 130 4.88 -6.69 -5.80
C VAL A 130 4.87 -5.31 -5.13
N VAL A 131 5.81 -5.05 -4.22
CA VAL A 131 5.90 -3.75 -3.51
C VAL A 131 6.14 -2.60 -4.50
N ILE A 132 7.03 -2.76 -5.47
CA ILE A 132 7.27 -1.74 -6.50
C ILE A 132 5.99 -1.44 -7.28
N ASN A 133 5.23 -2.48 -7.68
CA ASN A 133 3.96 -2.30 -8.36
C ASN A 133 2.94 -1.52 -7.54
N MET A 134 2.84 -1.83 -6.26
CA MET A 134 1.94 -1.12 -5.33
C MET A 134 2.33 0.35 -5.19
N MET A 135 3.62 0.66 -5.08
CA MET A 135 4.10 2.04 -5.02
C MET A 135 3.76 2.82 -6.28
N ILE A 136 3.90 2.21 -7.46
CA ILE A 136 3.49 2.82 -8.74
C ILE A 136 1.97 3.02 -8.76
N GLY A 137 1.18 2.03 -8.30
CA GLY A 137 -0.27 2.11 -8.21
C GLY A 137 -0.76 3.28 -7.35
N LEU A 138 -0.10 3.54 -6.22
CA LEU A 138 -0.43 4.65 -5.31
C LEU A 138 -0.33 6.05 -5.97
N VAL A 139 0.51 6.19 -6.98
CA VAL A 139 0.73 7.46 -7.71
C VAL A 139 -0.06 7.51 -9.01
N THR A 140 -0.63 6.38 -9.45
CA THR A 140 -1.29 6.27 -10.75
C THR A 140 -2.79 6.59 -10.64
N PRO A 141 -3.33 7.52 -11.48
CA PRO A 141 -4.77 7.77 -11.56
C PRO A 141 -5.50 6.48 -12.01
N PRO A 142 -6.78 6.25 -11.64
CA PRO A 142 -7.77 7.24 -11.18
C PRO A 142 -7.83 7.45 -9.67
N PHE A 143 -7.37 6.49 -8.85
CA PHE A 143 -7.54 6.57 -7.39
C PHE A 143 -6.23 6.84 -6.64
N GLY A 144 -5.09 7.05 -7.30
CA GLY A 144 -3.79 7.25 -6.65
C GLY A 144 -3.89 7.93 -5.29
N MET A 145 -3.97 7.16 -4.22
CA MET A 145 -4.28 7.65 -2.86
C MET A 145 -3.28 8.74 -2.42
N LEU A 146 -2.03 8.63 -2.88
CA LEU A 146 -0.99 9.62 -2.60
C LEU A 146 -1.30 10.99 -3.24
N LEU A 147 -1.97 11.01 -4.40
CA LEU A 147 -2.40 12.25 -5.06
C LEU A 147 -3.48 12.96 -4.25
N PHE A 148 -4.41 12.23 -3.67
CA PHE A 148 -5.45 12.80 -2.80
C PHE A 148 -4.87 13.35 -1.49
N VAL A 149 -3.94 12.61 -0.87
CA VAL A 149 -3.24 13.07 0.34
C VAL A 149 -2.44 14.34 0.05
N THR A 150 -1.72 14.38 -1.08
CA THR A 150 -0.95 15.56 -1.48
C THR A 150 -1.88 16.75 -1.77
N ASN A 151 -3.01 16.52 -2.44
CA ASN A 151 -4.03 17.56 -2.64
C ASN A 151 -4.57 18.10 -1.32
N ALA A 152 -4.89 17.24 -0.37
CA ALA A 152 -5.42 17.62 0.94
C ALA A 152 -4.40 18.45 1.75
N LEU A 153 -3.10 18.15 1.64
CA LEU A 153 -2.03 18.84 2.37
C LEU A 153 -1.59 20.15 1.71
N THR A 154 -1.56 20.19 0.37
CA THR A 154 -0.99 21.31 -0.39
C THR A 154 -2.05 22.25 -0.97
N GLY A 155 -3.31 21.80 -1.06
CA GLY A 155 -4.39 22.51 -1.74
C GLY A 155 -4.23 22.57 -3.28
N ILE A 156 -3.21 21.90 -3.84
CA ILE A 156 -2.97 21.89 -5.29
C ILE A 156 -3.95 20.91 -5.94
N PRO A 157 -4.74 21.33 -6.96
CA PRO A 157 -5.66 20.44 -7.66
C PRO A 157 -4.93 19.24 -8.27
N ILE A 158 -5.54 18.06 -8.17
CA ILE A 158 -4.96 16.80 -8.73
C ILE A 158 -4.64 16.96 -10.22
N ARG A 159 -5.46 17.71 -10.96
CA ARG A 159 -5.24 18.00 -12.37
C ARG A 159 -3.90 18.70 -12.61
N ASP A 160 -3.55 19.69 -11.80
CA ASP A 160 -2.31 20.44 -11.92
C ASP A 160 -1.09 19.59 -11.55
N MET A 161 -1.23 18.67 -10.59
CA MET A 161 -0.19 17.69 -10.25
C MET A 161 0.12 16.75 -11.42
N LEU A 162 -0.89 16.36 -12.20
CA LEU A 162 -0.75 15.52 -13.39
C LEU A 162 -0.21 16.30 -14.59
N GLU A 163 -0.48 17.61 -14.66
CA GLU A 163 -0.02 18.50 -15.75
C GLU A 163 1.44 18.96 -15.61
N VAL A 164 2.06 18.85 -14.44
CA VAL A 164 3.47 19.25 -14.21
C VAL A 164 4.41 18.58 -15.23
N ARG A 165 4.09 17.36 -15.66
CA ARG A 165 4.83 16.67 -16.73
C ARG A 165 4.81 17.42 -18.06
N ASN A 166 3.75 18.12 -18.40
CA ASN A 166 3.63 18.86 -19.66
C ASN A 166 4.35 20.22 -19.60
N ARG A 167 4.42 20.85 -18.43
CA ARG A 167 5.14 22.13 -18.24
C ARG A 167 6.66 21.97 -18.23
N MET A 168 7.18 20.83 -17.78
CA MET A 168 8.63 20.57 -17.86
C MET A 168 9.10 20.33 -19.29
N LYS A 169 8.28 19.68 -20.14
CA LYS A 169 8.58 19.52 -21.59
C LYS A 169 8.45 20.80 -22.40
N ALA A 170 7.77 21.82 -21.91
CA ALA A 170 7.60 23.10 -22.60
C ALA A 170 8.72 24.11 -22.27
N LYS A 171 9.68 23.74 -21.42
CA LYS A 171 10.83 24.57 -21.04
C LYS A 171 12.18 24.05 -21.61
N GLU A 172 12.16 22.91 -22.32
CA GLU A 172 13.26 22.42 -23.16
C GLU A 172 13.06 22.85 -24.62
#